data_0a3027673e06eac5d1d44d075e638037
#
_entry.id   0a3027673e06eac5d1d44d075e638037
#
_cell.length_a   1.000
_cell.length_b   1.000
_cell.length_c   1.000
_cell.angle_alpha   90.00
_cell.angle_beta   90.00
_cell.angle_gamma   90.00
#
_symmetry.space_group_name_H-M   'P 1'
#
loop_
_entity.id
_entity.type
_entity.pdbx_description
1 polymer ?
#
loop_
_entity_poly.entity_id
_entity_poly.type
_entity_poly.pdbx_seq_one_letter_code
_entity_poly.pdbx_strand_id
1 'polypeptide(L)'
;IFANFVESAQKKIEGTNYESREAVLKYDEVLRKQREIIYGQRNDILCQDEITNIIENMMKNTCERLVAAHGEENRPLSKEGLEKLMETIDGKYFPLGLIEITEIVGKKGREVADYLYSKCLELLADKKEKFPEPVFREFPKVIL
;
A
#
# COMPACT_ATOMS: atom_id res chain seq x y z
N ILE A 1 6.90 -45.91 -40.21
CA ILE A 1 5.71 -45.59 -39.37
C ILE A 1 6.14 -45.33 -37.92
N PHE A 2 6.97 -46.18 -37.28
CA PHE A 2 7.41 -45.98 -35.88
C PHE A 2 8.31 -44.75 -35.68
N ALA A 3 9.19 -44.44 -36.63
CA ALA A 3 10.09 -43.29 -36.57
C ALA A 3 9.31 -41.96 -36.46
N ASN A 4 8.28 -41.79 -37.26
CA ASN A 4 7.44 -40.58 -37.24
C ASN A 4 6.64 -40.45 -35.94
N PHE A 5 6.27 -41.59 -35.34
CA PHE A 5 5.55 -41.57 -34.05
C PHE A 5 6.48 -41.15 -32.91
N VAL A 6 7.72 -41.65 -32.89
CA VAL A 6 8.74 -41.25 -31.92
C VAL A 6 9.10 -39.79 -32.06
N GLU A 7 9.30 -39.31 -33.29
CA GLU A 7 9.59 -37.89 -33.56
C GLU A 7 8.44 -36.97 -33.09
N SER A 8 7.19 -37.37 -33.33
CA SER A 8 6.03 -36.61 -32.85
C SER A 8 5.94 -36.58 -31.34
N ALA A 9 6.23 -37.69 -30.64
CA ALA A 9 6.25 -37.77 -29.22
C ALA A 9 7.37 -36.89 -28.62
N GLN A 10 8.57 -36.92 -29.21
CA GLN A 10 9.68 -36.06 -28.80
C GLN A 10 9.34 -34.59 -28.94
N LYS A 11 8.81 -34.14 -30.08
CA LYS A 11 8.38 -32.75 -30.28
C LYS A 11 7.34 -32.30 -29.24
N LYS A 12 6.41 -33.18 -28.88
CA LYS A 12 5.41 -32.89 -27.87
C LYS A 12 6.04 -32.71 -26.48
N ILE A 13 6.97 -33.58 -26.10
CA ILE A 13 7.69 -33.50 -24.80
C ILE A 13 8.55 -32.25 -24.75
N GLU A 14 9.28 -31.94 -25.83
CA GLU A 14 10.09 -30.74 -25.96
C GLU A 14 9.23 -29.48 -25.86
N GLY A 15 8.07 -29.42 -26.50
CA GLY A 15 7.10 -28.33 -26.42
C GLY A 15 6.63 -28.11 -24.99
N THR A 16 6.20 -29.18 -24.31
CA THR A 16 5.75 -29.10 -22.90
C THR A 16 6.87 -28.63 -21.94
N ASN A 17 8.09 -29.14 -22.17
CA ASN A 17 9.25 -28.73 -21.37
C ASN A 17 9.62 -27.27 -21.63
N TYR A 18 9.50 -26.81 -22.87
CA TYR A 18 9.73 -25.41 -23.23
C TYR A 18 8.71 -24.48 -22.54
N GLU A 19 7.42 -24.80 -22.65
CA GLU A 19 6.34 -24.05 -21.99
C GLU A 19 6.54 -23.96 -20.47
N SER A 20 6.92 -25.09 -19.84
CA SER A 20 7.19 -25.12 -18.41
C SER A 20 8.38 -24.23 -18.02
N ARG A 21 9.46 -24.25 -18.79
CA ARG A 21 10.62 -23.38 -18.57
C ARG A 21 10.28 -21.91 -18.77
N GLU A 22 9.51 -21.60 -19.81
CA GLU A 22 9.05 -20.22 -20.06
C GLU A 22 8.18 -19.70 -18.92
N ALA A 23 7.27 -20.53 -18.39
CA ALA A 23 6.44 -20.16 -17.26
C ALA A 23 7.28 -19.88 -16.01
N VAL A 24 8.28 -20.72 -15.71
CA VAL A 24 9.21 -20.51 -14.59
C VAL A 24 10.01 -19.22 -14.78
N LEU A 25 10.53 -18.95 -15.96
CA LEU A 25 11.28 -17.72 -16.25
C LEU A 25 10.43 -16.48 -16.09
N LYS A 26 9.18 -16.50 -16.56
CA LYS A 26 8.22 -15.38 -16.36
C LYS A 26 7.94 -15.14 -14.87
N TYR A 27 7.77 -16.21 -14.11
CA TYR A 27 7.57 -16.11 -12.67
C TYR A 27 8.79 -15.53 -11.95
N ASP A 28 9.97 -16.01 -12.31
CA ASP A 28 11.24 -15.51 -11.74
C ASP A 28 11.47 -14.03 -12.07
N GLU A 29 11.10 -13.60 -13.27
CA GLU A 29 11.19 -12.18 -13.65
C GLU A 29 10.26 -11.30 -12.81
N VAL A 30 9.03 -11.76 -12.51
CA VAL A 30 8.10 -11.05 -11.64
C VAL A 30 8.68 -10.93 -10.23
N LEU A 31 9.21 -12.02 -9.67
CA LEU A 31 9.84 -12.01 -8.35
C LEU A 31 11.07 -11.08 -8.30
N ARG A 32 11.87 -11.08 -9.38
CA ARG A 32 13.02 -10.19 -9.49
C ARG A 32 12.59 -8.72 -9.47
N LYS A 33 11.59 -8.36 -10.27
CA LYS A 33 11.03 -6.99 -10.30
C LYS A 33 10.46 -6.58 -8.95
N GLN A 34 9.71 -7.45 -8.29
CA GLN A 34 9.19 -7.17 -6.94
C GLN A 34 10.33 -6.92 -5.95
N ARG A 35 11.38 -7.73 -6.00
CA ARG A 35 12.56 -7.58 -5.14
C ARG A 35 13.30 -6.27 -5.42
N GLU A 36 13.50 -5.91 -6.68
CA GLU A 36 14.12 -4.65 -7.08
C GLU A 36 13.34 -3.43 -6.55
N ILE A 37 12.02 -3.45 -6.63
CA ILE A 37 11.15 -2.39 -6.11
C ILE A 37 11.30 -2.28 -4.59
N ILE A 38 11.21 -3.40 -3.87
CA ILE A 38 11.30 -3.41 -2.40
C ILE A 38 12.69 -2.96 -1.93
N TYR A 39 13.75 -3.45 -2.57
CA TYR A 39 15.12 -3.03 -2.23
C TYR A 39 15.39 -1.58 -2.61
N GLY A 40 14.82 -1.08 -3.72
CA GLY A 40 14.87 0.33 -4.08
C GLY A 40 14.23 1.20 -2.99
N GLN A 41 12.99 0.90 -2.60
CA GLN A 41 12.29 1.62 -1.53
C GLN A 41 13.05 1.57 -0.20
N ARG A 42 13.58 0.41 0.17
CA ARG A 42 14.38 0.26 1.38
C ARG A 42 15.66 1.12 1.33
N ASN A 43 16.34 1.13 0.20
CA ASN A 43 17.54 1.93 0.03
C ASN A 43 17.25 3.43 0.10
N ASP A 44 16.15 3.87 -0.52
CA ASP A 44 15.68 5.25 -0.44
C ASP A 44 15.41 5.67 1.01
N ILE A 45 14.76 4.82 1.81
CA ILE A 45 14.48 5.07 3.22
C ILE A 45 15.78 5.14 4.05
N LEU A 46 16.74 4.25 3.79
CA LEU A 46 17.99 4.19 4.54
C LEU A 46 18.96 5.33 4.19
N CYS A 47 18.97 5.75 2.93
CA CYS A 47 19.92 6.76 2.43
C CYS A 47 19.40 8.19 2.55
N GLN A 48 18.09 8.41 2.70
CA GLN A 48 17.53 9.75 2.86
C GLN A 48 17.67 10.27 4.27
N ASP A 49 18.17 11.49 4.39
CA ASP A 49 18.26 12.20 5.68
C ASP A 49 16.89 12.66 6.21
N GLU A 50 15.96 12.96 5.30
CA GLU A 50 14.60 13.37 5.64
C GLU A 50 13.57 12.32 5.16
N ILE A 51 13.16 11.45 6.07
CA ILE A 51 12.12 10.43 5.83
C ILE A 51 10.72 11.03 5.93
N THR A 52 10.58 12.24 6.46
CA THR A 52 9.28 12.89 6.70
C THR A 52 8.39 12.91 5.46
N ASN A 53 8.94 13.28 4.30
CA ASN A 53 8.21 13.32 3.03
C ASN A 53 7.69 11.94 2.60
N ILE A 54 8.47 10.88 2.86
CA ILE A 54 8.07 9.50 2.54
C ILE A 54 6.89 9.10 3.42
N ILE A 55 6.97 9.39 4.73
CA ILE A 55 5.91 9.10 5.69
C ILE A 55 4.63 9.86 5.34
N GLU A 56 4.73 11.15 5.02
CA GLU A 56 3.58 11.96 4.61
C GLU A 56 2.90 11.41 3.35
N ASN A 57 3.67 11.02 2.34
CA ASN A 57 3.13 10.38 1.13
C ASN A 57 2.47 9.03 1.44
N MET A 58 3.06 8.22 2.32
CA MET A 58 2.46 6.94 2.74
C MET A 58 1.14 7.15 3.48
N MET A 59 1.08 8.15 4.38
CA MET A 59 -0.14 8.53 5.10
C MET A 59 -1.23 8.96 4.13
N LYS A 60 -0.89 9.85 3.18
CA LYS A 60 -1.83 10.33 2.17
C LYS A 60 -2.39 9.19 1.33
N ASN A 61 -1.52 8.36 0.76
CA ASN A 61 -1.93 7.21 -0.04
C ASN A 61 -2.80 6.22 0.77
N THR A 62 -2.51 6.05 2.06
CA THR A 62 -3.31 5.18 2.93
C THR A 62 -4.69 5.76 3.17
N CYS A 63 -4.82 7.07 3.45
CA CYS A 63 -6.11 7.74 3.61
C CYS A 63 -6.96 7.65 2.32
N GLU A 64 -6.36 7.91 1.16
CA GLU A 64 -7.04 7.78 -0.14
C GLU A 64 -7.54 6.35 -0.38
N ARG A 65 -6.71 5.34 -0.11
CA ARG A 65 -7.08 3.91 -0.25
C ARG A 65 -8.17 3.48 0.72
N LEU A 66 -8.14 3.96 1.97
CA LEU A 66 -9.17 3.66 2.96
C LEU A 66 -10.53 4.21 2.51
N VAL A 67 -10.57 5.43 2.02
CA VAL A 67 -11.80 6.05 1.52
C VAL A 67 -12.27 5.36 0.23
N ALA A 68 -11.37 5.07 -0.71
CA ALA A 68 -11.70 4.39 -1.97
C ALA A 68 -12.26 2.97 -1.76
N ALA A 69 -11.87 2.29 -0.68
CA ALA A 69 -12.42 0.98 -0.33
C ALA A 69 -13.89 1.03 0.15
N HIS A 70 -14.38 2.21 0.59
CA HIS A 70 -15.72 2.37 1.18
C HIS A 70 -16.62 3.30 0.39
N GLY A 71 -16.13 3.91 -0.70
CA GLY A 71 -16.94 4.80 -1.55
C GLY A 71 -16.17 5.31 -2.78
N GLU A 72 -16.88 6.09 -3.61
CA GLU A 72 -16.30 6.73 -4.79
C GLU A 72 -15.67 8.08 -4.43
N GLU A 73 -14.53 8.42 -5.04
CA GLU A 73 -13.80 9.68 -4.79
C GLU A 73 -14.66 10.94 -5.00
N ASN A 74 -15.48 10.94 -6.03
CA ASN A 74 -16.21 12.13 -6.48
C ASN A 74 -17.63 12.23 -5.95
N ARG A 75 -18.08 11.24 -5.17
CA ARG A 75 -19.43 11.19 -4.58
C ARG A 75 -19.37 11.23 -3.05
N PRO A 76 -20.41 11.77 -2.39
CA PRO A 76 -20.54 11.64 -0.96
C PRO A 76 -20.62 10.16 -0.58
N LEU A 77 -19.94 9.77 0.50
CA LEU A 77 -20.04 8.42 1.02
C LEU A 77 -21.48 8.16 1.53
N SER A 78 -21.96 6.96 1.27
CA SER A 78 -23.25 6.51 1.83
C SER A 78 -23.11 6.37 3.35
N LYS A 79 -24.25 6.42 4.08
CA LYS A 79 -24.25 6.23 5.54
C LYS A 79 -23.59 4.90 5.93
N GLU A 80 -23.91 3.84 5.20
CA GLU A 80 -23.31 2.52 5.42
C GLU A 80 -21.79 2.50 5.14
N GLY A 81 -21.35 3.21 4.10
CA GLY A 81 -19.91 3.38 3.78
C GLY A 81 -19.17 4.15 4.87
N LEU A 82 -19.79 5.18 5.44
CA LEU A 82 -19.22 5.95 6.55
C LEU A 82 -19.11 5.11 7.82
N GLU A 83 -20.14 4.33 8.18
CA GLU A 83 -20.10 3.45 9.35
C GLU A 83 -18.99 2.41 9.23
N LYS A 84 -18.87 1.74 8.07
CA LYS A 84 -17.79 0.77 7.79
C LYS A 84 -16.40 1.41 7.78
N LEU A 85 -16.30 2.62 7.25
CA LEU A 85 -15.05 3.38 7.29
C LEU A 85 -14.65 3.66 8.75
N MET A 86 -15.58 4.14 9.58
CA MET A 86 -15.31 4.41 11.00
C MET A 86 -14.90 3.13 11.76
N GLU A 87 -15.58 2.02 11.57
CA GLU A 87 -15.18 0.73 12.16
C GLU A 87 -13.77 0.29 11.74
N THR A 88 -13.36 0.67 10.52
CA THR A 88 -12.05 0.31 10.00
C THR A 88 -10.94 1.20 10.57
N ILE A 89 -11.22 2.49 10.77
CA ILE A 89 -10.20 3.47 11.18
C ILE A 89 -10.10 3.62 12.70
N ASP A 90 -11.22 3.50 13.43
CA ASP A 90 -11.24 3.66 14.88
C ASP A 90 -10.45 2.56 15.59
N GLY A 91 -9.54 2.96 16.45
CA GLY A 91 -8.67 2.07 17.23
C GLY A 91 -7.57 1.35 16.46
N LYS A 92 -7.58 1.42 15.11
CA LYS A 92 -6.52 0.82 14.26
C LYS A 92 -5.57 1.87 13.69
N TYR A 93 -6.13 2.88 13.05
CA TYR A 93 -5.37 3.97 12.41
C TYR A 93 -5.40 5.24 13.24
N PHE A 94 -6.51 5.49 13.92
CA PHE A 94 -6.72 6.65 14.77
C PHE A 94 -7.12 6.24 16.19
N PRO A 95 -6.77 7.06 17.20
CA PRO A 95 -7.30 6.90 18.54
C PRO A 95 -8.83 6.95 18.53
N LEU A 96 -9.47 6.15 19.39
CA LEU A 96 -10.92 6.10 19.51
C LEU A 96 -11.50 7.50 19.80
N GLY A 97 -12.51 7.89 19.01
CA GLY A 97 -13.21 9.15 19.19
C GLY A 97 -12.47 10.42 18.72
N LEU A 98 -11.36 10.27 17.99
CA LEU A 98 -10.67 11.42 17.40
C LEU A 98 -11.40 11.98 16.17
N ILE A 99 -12.10 11.12 15.46
CA ILE A 99 -12.83 11.48 14.24
C ILE A 99 -14.31 11.35 14.52
N GLU A 100 -15.05 12.46 14.35
CA GLU A 100 -16.50 12.46 14.48
C GLU A 100 -17.18 12.27 13.13
N ILE A 101 -18.15 11.36 13.07
CA ILE A 101 -18.94 11.10 11.84
C ILE A 101 -19.59 12.39 11.32
N THR A 102 -19.99 13.28 12.22
CA THR A 102 -20.61 14.57 11.91
C THR A 102 -19.76 15.46 11.02
N GLU A 103 -18.43 15.39 11.16
CA GLU A 103 -17.50 16.18 10.37
C GLU A 103 -17.28 15.66 8.95
N ILE A 104 -17.63 14.40 8.69
CA ILE A 104 -17.40 13.70 7.42
C ILE A 104 -18.68 13.53 6.62
N VAL A 105 -19.85 13.58 7.27
CA VAL A 105 -21.16 13.41 6.63
C VAL A 105 -21.37 14.46 5.54
N GLY A 106 -21.76 14.00 4.34
CA GLY A 106 -22.05 14.86 3.19
C GLY A 106 -20.84 15.34 2.39
N LYS A 107 -19.63 15.07 2.85
CA LYS A 107 -18.41 15.37 2.10
C LYS A 107 -18.15 14.34 1.00
N LYS A 108 -17.50 14.76 -0.08
CA LYS A 108 -17.04 13.87 -1.14
C LYS A 108 -15.90 13.00 -0.63
N GLY A 109 -15.74 11.81 -1.22
CA GLY A 109 -14.67 10.88 -0.81
C GLY A 109 -13.30 11.54 -0.75
N ARG A 110 -12.96 12.39 -1.73
CA ARG A 110 -11.69 13.14 -1.73
C ARG A 110 -11.55 14.10 -0.54
N GLU A 111 -12.61 14.82 -0.21
CA GLU A 111 -12.61 15.75 0.94
C GLU A 111 -12.51 15.00 2.27
N VAL A 112 -13.05 13.78 2.34
CA VAL A 112 -12.88 12.88 3.49
C VAL A 112 -11.44 12.41 3.61
N ALA A 113 -10.81 12.02 2.50
CA ALA A 113 -9.42 11.61 2.49
C ALA A 113 -8.47 12.76 2.93
N ASP A 114 -8.70 13.97 2.41
CA ASP A 114 -7.94 15.16 2.79
C ASP A 114 -8.14 15.50 4.29
N TYR A 115 -9.35 15.34 4.81
CA TYR A 115 -9.64 15.52 6.23
C TYR A 115 -8.89 14.49 7.10
N LEU A 116 -8.96 13.21 6.73
CA LEU A 116 -8.22 12.14 7.43
C LEU A 116 -6.71 12.41 7.40
N TYR A 117 -6.19 12.85 6.27
CA TYR A 117 -4.78 13.20 6.12
C TYR A 117 -4.38 14.37 7.02
N SER A 118 -5.20 15.42 7.12
CA SER A 118 -4.94 16.53 8.04
C SER A 118 -4.87 16.08 9.50
N LYS A 119 -5.75 15.17 9.91
CA LYS A 119 -5.72 14.58 11.25
C LYS A 119 -4.47 13.70 11.49
N CYS A 120 -4.01 13.00 10.47
CA CYS A 120 -2.73 12.28 10.55
C CYS A 120 -1.55 13.24 10.79
N LEU A 121 -1.52 14.38 10.09
CA LEU A 121 -0.47 15.38 10.27
C LEU A 121 -0.51 16.03 11.67
N GLU A 122 -1.69 16.32 12.22
CA GLU A 122 -1.85 16.81 13.59
C GLU A 122 -1.27 15.80 14.60
N LEU A 123 -1.60 14.51 14.46
CA LEU A 123 -1.06 13.45 15.31
C LEU A 123 0.45 13.28 15.16
N LEU A 124 0.97 13.42 13.95
CA LEU A 124 2.40 13.35 13.69
C LEU A 124 3.14 14.51 14.37
N ALA A 125 2.60 15.73 14.28
CA ALA A 125 3.15 16.92 14.93
C ALA A 125 3.16 16.76 16.47
N ASP A 126 2.06 16.32 17.08
CA ASP A 126 1.97 16.07 18.52
C ASP A 126 2.99 15.02 18.98
N LYS A 127 3.18 13.97 18.20
CA LYS A 127 4.22 12.97 18.49
C LYS A 127 5.64 13.52 18.32
N LYS A 128 5.85 14.38 17.32
CA LYS A 128 7.15 15.03 17.09
C LYS A 128 7.58 15.90 18.25
N GLU A 129 6.63 16.57 18.92
CA GLU A 129 6.90 17.34 20.12
C GLU A 129 7.20 16.48 21.36
N LYS A 130 6.61 15.29 21.44
CA LYS A 130 6.75 14.39 22.60
C LYS A 130 8.02 13.54 22.58
N PHE A 131 8.61 13.33 21.42
CA PHE A 131 9.81 12.52 21.27
C PHE A 131 11.04 13.36 20.92
N PRO A 132 12.23 13.08 21.51
CA PRO A 132 13.48 13.72 21.13
C PRO A 132 13.77 13.52 19.62
N GLU A 133 14.27 14.56 18.97
CA GLU A 133 14.54 14.57 17.52
C GLU A 133 15.36 13.37 17.01
N PRO A 134 16.42 12.91 17.71
CA PRO A 134 17.17 11.73 17.28
C PRO A 134 16.32 10.47 17.23
N VAL A 135 15.42 10.28 18.20
CA VAL A 135 14.54 9.11 18.27
C VAL A 135 13.51 9.15 17.15
N PHE A 136 12.92 10.32 16.92
CA PHE A 136 11.93 10.51 15.87
C PHE A 136 12.53 10.29 14.47
N ARG A 137 13.80 10.60 14.28
CA ARG A 137 14.51 10.40 13.01
C ARG A 137 14.86 8.93 12.74
N GLU A 138 15.29 8.20 13.76
CA GLU A 138 15.76 6.81 13.59
C GLU A 138 14.63 5.77 13.69
N PHE A 139 13.60 6.04 14.49
CA PHE A 139 12.50 5.10 14.73
C PHE A 139 11.76 4.67 13.45
N PRO A 140 11.42 5.58 12.52
CA PRO A 140 10.79 5.18 11.26
C PRO A 140 11.67 4.28 10.39
N LYS A 141 13.00 4.46 10.42
CA LYS A 141 13.95 3.61 9.69
C LYS A 141 13.99 2.17 10.18
N VAL A 142 13.62 1.95 11.44
CA VAL A 142 13.56 0.61 12.04
C VAL A 142 12.25 -0.09 11.71
N ILE A 143 11.15 0.68 11.52
CA ILE A 143 9.81 0.12 11.26
C ILE A 143 9.58 -0.15 9.78
N LEU A 144 10.06 0.72 8.89
CA LEU A 144 9.91 0.63 7.44
C LEU A 144 10.95 -0.27 6.82
#